data_8c1e0e1dbebb88aa9c31b4fd3098ed70
#
_entry.id   8c1e0e1dbebb88aa9c31b4fd3098ed70
#
_cell.length_a   1.000
_cell.length_b   1.000
_cell.length_c   1.000
_cell.angle_alpha   90.00
_cell.angle_beta   90.00
_cell.angle_gamma   90.00
#
_symmetry.space_group_name_H-M   'P 1'
#
loop_
_entity.id
_entity.type
_entity.pdbx_description
1 polymer ?
#
loop_
_entity_poly.entity_id
_entity_poly.type
_entity_poly.pdbx_seq_one_letter_code
_entity_poly.pdbx_strand_id
1 'polypeptide(L)'
;SIARRYAAGRPDEEDRTQLTEFARQIAQKIASGETCEPKIPGHRPYRKAGATGIVPKPTKACRNCGVCARKCPVGAINPTDSQKVDKKACISCMRCVAVCPHSARKINGLMLFLVNAMLKKACSQRKANELYL
;
A
#
# COMPACT_ATOMS: atom_id res chain seq x y z
N SER A 1 7.13 -3.00 0.46
CA SER A 1 6.60 -2.33 1.66
C SER A 1 7.74 -1.70 2.43
N ILE A 2 7.52 -0.50 2.98
CA ILE A 2 8.51 0.22 3.81
C ILE A 2 8.76 -0.52 5.13
N ALA A 3 7.74 -1.18 5.64
CA ALA A 3 7.74 -1.80 6.96
C ALA A 3 7.32 -3.28 6.85
N ARG A 4 8.21 -4.12 6.35
CA ARG A 4 7.97 -5.56 6.21
C ARG A 4 7.80 -6.30 7.55
N ARG A 5 8.17 -5.65 8.67
CA ARG A 5 8.09 -6.24 10.01
C ARG A 5 6.67 -6.30 10.57
N TYR A 6 5.76 -5.46 10.06
CA TYR A 6 4.37 -5.44 10.50
C TYR A 6 3.55 -6.38 9.64
N ALA A 7 2.69 -7.17 10.26
CA ALA A 7 1.92 -8.23 9.62
C ALA A 7 2.78 -9.27 8.87
N ALA A 8 4.00 -9.53 9.35
CA ALA A 8 4.85 -10.58 8.81
C ALA A 8 4.14 -11.95 8.99
N GLY A 9 4.15 -12.76 7.91
CA GLY A 9 3.48 -14.06 7.92
C GLY A 9 1.96 -14.03 7.68
N ARG A 10 1.35 -12.83 7.49
CA ARG A 10 -0.06 -12.73 7.12
C ARG A 10 -0.24 -12.67 5.59
N PRO A 11 -1.33 -13.23 5.03
CA PRO A 11 -2.39 -13.97 5.74
C PRO A 11 -1.91 -15.33 6.27
N ASP A 12 -2.22 -15.61 7.54
CA ASP A 12 -1.97 -16.89 8.19
C ASP A 12 -3.22 -17.79 8.16
N GLU A 13 -3.23 -18.91 8.88
CA GLU A 13 -4.33 -19.87 8.85
C GLU A 13 -5.61 -19.29 9.48
N GLU A 14 -5.48 -18.45 10.51
CA GLU A 14 -6.61 -17.74 11.09
C GLU A 14 -7.22 -16.76 10.08
N ASP A 15 -6.38 -15.99 9.37
CA ASP A 15 -6.85 -15.11 8.31
C ASP A 15 -7.56 -15.89 7.18
N ARG A 16 -7.02 -17.03 6.77
CA ARG A 16 -7.61 -17.87 5.71
C ARG A 16 -8.99 -18.40 6.11
N THR A 17 -9.12 -18.87 7.34
CA THR A 17 -10.39 -19.35 7.88
C THR A 17 -11.43 -18.23 7.88
N GLN A 18 -11.07 -17.03 8.37
CA GLN A 18 -11.96 -15.87 8.37
C GLN A 18 -12.33 -15.44 6.95
N LEU A 19 -11.38 -15.37 6.03
CA LEU A 19 -11.63 -14.97 4.65
C LEU A 19 -12.51 -15.99 3.91
N THR A 20 -12.37 -17.28 4.20
CA THR A 20 -13.25 -18.32 3.66
C THR A 20 -14.69 -18.14 4.15
N GLU A 21 -14.87 -17.83 5.42
CA GLU A 21 -16.19 -17.52 5.98
C GLU A 21 -16.79 -16.25 5.38
N PHE A 22 -15.98 -15.22 5.17
CA PHE A 22 -16.42 -13.98 4.48
C PHE A 22 -16.88 -14.28 3.04
N ALA A 23 -16.13 -15.10 2.31
CA ALA A 23 -16.51 -15.51 0.96
C ALA A 23 -17.85 -16.25 0.95
N ARG A 24 -18.11 -17.11 1.93
CA ARG A 24 -19.38 -17.82 2.11
C ARG A 24 -20.54 -16.84 2.38
N GLN A 25 -20.36 -15.88 3.27
CA GLN A 25 -21.37 -14.86 3.58
C GLN A 25 -21.69 -13.98 2.37
N ILE A 26 -20.67 -13.57 1.61
CA ILE A 26 -20.87 -12.82 0.36
C ILE A 26 -21.68 -13.65 -0.65
N ALA A 27 -21.34 -14.93 -0.82
CA ALA A 27 -22.07 -15.80 -1.73
C ALA A 27 -23.55 -15.99 -1.31
N GLN A 28 -23.81 -16.10 -0.02
CA GLN A 28 -25.18 -16.16 0.52
C GLN A 28 -25.96 -14.87 0.24
N LYS A 29 -25.35 -13.70 0.49
CA LYS A 29 -25.99 -12.41 0.20
C LYS A 29 -26.31 -12.25 -1.30
N ILE A 30 -25.41 -12.68 -2.18
CA ILE A 30 -25.67 -12.68 -3.62
C ILE A 30 -26.84 -13.61 -3.97
N ALA A 31 -26.86 -14.80 -3.39
CA ALA A 31 -27.92 -15.79 -3.65
C ALA A 31 -29.30 -15.35 -3.12
N SER A 32 -29.34 -14.63 -1.98
CA SER A 32 -30.61 -14.10 -1.44
C SER A 32 -31.19 -12.94 -2.25
N GLY A 33 -30.40 -12.31 -3.12
CA GLY A 33 -30.82 -11.14 -3.87
C GLY A 33 -31.03 -9.88 -3.01
N GLU A 34 -30.62 -9.90 -1.75
CA GLU A 34 -30.73 -8.73 -0.87
C GLU A 34 -29.82 -7.61 -1.35
N THR A 35 -30.43 -6.45 -1.59
CA THR A 35 -29.73 -5.22 -1.95
C THR A 35 -29.86 -4.21 -0.81
N CYS A 36 -28.97 -4.30 0.16
CA CYS A 36 -28.86 -3.28 1.21
C CYS A 36 -27.54 -2.54 1.10
N GLU A 37 -27.55 -1.24 1.38
CA GLU A 37 -26.33 -0.45 1.47
C GLU A 37 -25.60 -0.81 2.78
N PRO A 38 -24.34 -1.30 2.73
CA PRO A 38 -23.64 -1.69 3.94
C PRO A 38 -23.30 -0.47 4.81
N LYS A 39 -23.50 -0.59 6.11
CA LYS A 39 -23.12 0.46 7.07
C LYS A 39 -21.62 0.42 7.34
N ILE A 40 -20.85 1.06 6.48
CA ILE A 40 -19.40 1.13 6.61
C ILE A 40 -19.02 2.26 7.56
N PRO A 41 -18.17 2.02 8.59
CA PRO A 41 -17.66 3.07 9.46
C PRO A 41 -16.88 4.13 8.69
N GLY A 42 -17.12 5.38 9.00
CA GLY A 42 -16.40 6.49 8.37
C GLY A 42 -17.13 7.81 8.47
N HIS A 43 -16.52 8.85 7.95
CA HIS A 43 -17.09 10.19 7.92
C HIS A 43 -17.10 10.75 6.51
N ARG A 44 -18.18 11.40 6.14
CA ARG A 44 -18.25 12.22 4.90
C ARG A 44 -18.10 13.71 5.27
N PRO A 45 -17.37 14.51 4.45
CA PRO A 45 -16.70 14.14 3.21
C PRO A 45 -15.44 13.30 3.45
N TYR A 46 -15.13 12.39 2.52
CA TYR A 46 -13.92 11.59 2.60
C TYR A 46 -12.67 12.48 2.54
N ARG A 47 -11.59 12.04 3.17
CA ARG A 47 -10.31 12.73 3.04
C ARG A 47 -9.95 12.86 1.56
N LYS A 48 -9.48 14.06 1.19
CA LYS A 48 -8.93 14.25 -0.16
C LYS A 48 -7.81 13.23 -0.37
N ALA A 49 -7.89 12.48 -1.46
CA ALA A 49 -6.79 11.63 -1.88
C ALA A 49 -5.56 12.50 -2.08
N GLY A 50 -4.45 12.14 -1.45
CA GLY A 50 -3.23 12.93 -1.54
C GLY A 50 -2.03 12.07 -1.17
N ALA A 51 -0.90 12.43 -1.76
CA ALA A 51 0.36 11.84 -1.42
C ALA A 51 0.77 12.24 0.00
N THR A 52 1.35 11.32 0.74
CA THR A 52 1.96 11.59 2.05
C THR A 52 3.20 12.49 1.95
N GLY A 53 3.57 12.94 0.74
CA GLY A 53 4.79 13.69 0.45
C GLY A 53 6.07 12.85 0.45
N ILE A 54 5.96 11.56 0.73
CA ILE A 54 7.11 10.64 0.77
C ILE A 54 7.39 10.14 -0.64
N VAL A 55 8.32 10.79 -1.32
CA VAL A 55 8.73 10.41 -2.68
C VAL A 55 10.06 9.67 -2.62
N PRO A 56 10.11 8.37 -3.03
CA PRO A 56 11.35 7.62 -3.08
C PRO A 56 12.31 8.20 -4.12
N LYS A 57 13.56 8.40 -3.73
CA LYS A 57 14.62 8.93 -4.58
C LYS A 57 15.55 7.82 -5.08
N PRO A 58 16.10 7.91 -6.29
CA PRO A 58 17.16 7.03 -6.74
C PRO A 58 18.45 7.34 -5.99
N THR A 59 19.25 6.29 -5.77
CA THR A 59 20.62 6.38 -5.23
C THR A 59 21.62 6.25 -6.38
N LYS A 60 22.91 6.40 -6.07
CA LYS A 60 24.00 6.18 -7.02
C LYS A 60 24.01 4.75 -7.65
N ALA A 61 23.37 3.79 -7.02
CA ALA A 61 23.20 2.43 -7.55
C ALA A 61 22.16 2.33 -8.68
N CYS A 62 21.45 3.42 -9.02
CA CYS A 62 20.47 3.43 -10.08
C CYS A 62 21.14 3.31 -11.46
N ARG A 63 20.77 2.27 -12.20
CA ARG A 63 21.27 2.00 -13.57
C ARG A 63 20.29 2.47 -14.67
N ASN A 64 19.32 3.28 -14.34
CA ASN A 64 18.31 3.81 -15.27
C ASN A 64 17.60 2.72 -16.12
N CYS A 65 17.37 1.54 -15.56
CA CYS A 65 16.79 0.38 -16.27
C CYS A 65 15.28 0.51 -16.59
N GLY A 66 14.62 1.58 -16.15
CA GLY A 66 13.23 1.89 -16.45
C GLY A 66 12.17 1.00 -15.77
N VAL A 67 12.53 -0.05 -15.02
CA VAL A 67 11.58 -0.97 -14.38
C VAL A 67 10.60 -0.22 -13.48
N CYS A 68 11.09 0.70 -12.65
CA CYS A 68 10.27 1.48 -11.73
C CYS A 68 9.31 2.44 -12.47
N ALA A 69 9.69 2.96 -13.63
CA ALA A 69 8.85 3.82 -14.45
C ALA A 69 7.70 3.01 -15.07
N ARG A 70 8.01 1.87 -15.70
CA ARG A 70 7.00 0.97 -16.29
C ARG A 70 6.01 0.41 -15.27
N LYS A 71 6.42 0.24 -14.01
CA LYS A 71 5.57 -0.30 -12.94
C LYS A 71 4.91 0.78 -12.08
N CYS A 72 5.11 2.07 -12.39
CA CYS A 72 4.47 3.15 -11.67
C CYS A 72 2.97 3.24 -12.03
N PRO A 73 2.04 3.09 -11.07
CA PRO A 73 0.60 3.06 -11.38
C PRO A 73 0.07 4.41 -11.87
N VAL A 74 0.79 5.50 -11.60
CA VAL A 74 0.38 6.87 -11.94
C VAL A 74 1.35 7.57 -12.89
N GLY A 75 2.31 6.84 -13.47
CA GLY A 75 3.28 7.41 -14.42
C GLY A 75 4.20 8.50 -13.85
N ALA A 76 4.33 8.61 -12.53
CA ALA A 76 5.09 9.69 -11.88
C ALA A 76 6.61 9.63 -12.11
N ILE A 77 7.14 8.57 -12.71
CA ILE A 77 8.58 8.40 -12.97
C ILE A 77 8.80 8.52 -14.47
N ASN A 78 9.71 9.39 -14.88
CA ASN A 78 10.02 9.60 -16.28
C ASN A 78 10.51 8.28 -16.92
N PRO A 79 9.95 7.84 -18.05
CA PRO A 79 10.29 6.55 -18.69
C PRO A 79 11.68 6.52 -19.30
N THR A 80 12.21 7.66 -19.76
CA THR A 80 13.54 7.78 -20.39
C THR A 80 14.63 8.11 -19.35
N ASP A 81 14.23 8.77 -18.25
CA ASP A 81 15.14 9.11 -17.15
C ASP A 81 14.49 8.77 -15.80
N SER A 82 14.71 7.55 -15.35
CA SER A 82 14.15 7.08 -14.07
C SER A 82 14.61 7.87 -12.84
N GLN A 83 15.58 8.77 -12.98
CA GLN A 83 16.00 9.64 -11.88
C GLN A 83 15.00 10.77 -11.67
N LYS A 84 14.28 11.18 -12.71
CA LYS A 84 13.27 12.23 -12.64
C LYS A 84 11.94 11.69 -12.17
N VAL A 85 11.37 12.31 -11.15
CA VAL A 85 10.07 11.95 -10.57
C VAL A 85 9.21 13.19 -10.44
N ASP A 86 8.01 13.12 -10.98
CA ASP A 86 6.97 14.11 -10.70
C ASP A 86 6.43 13.88 -9.28
N LYS A 87 6.80 14.80 -8.39
CA LYS A 87 6.39 14.74 -6.98
C LYS A 87 4.91 15.01 -6.79
N LYS A 88 4.26 15.76 -7.70
CA LYS A 88 2.83 16.07 -7.62
C LYS A 88 1.98 14.87 -8.03
N ALA A 89 2.42 14.13 -9.06
CA ALA A 89 1.76 12.92 -9.51
C ALA A 89 2.01 11.70 -8.59
N CYS A 90 3.09 11.72 -7.79
CA CYS A 90 3.48 10.58 -6.95
C CYS A 90 2.50 10.36 -5.78
N ILE A 91 1.84 9.21 -5.74
CA ILE A 91 0.91 8.80 -4.66
C ILE A 91 1.60 8.11 -3.48
N SER A 92 2.91 8.11 -3.40
CA SER A 92 3.69 7.50 -2.29
C SER A 92 3.42 6.01 -2.05
N CYS A 93 3.06 5.24 -3.07
CA CYS A 93 2.70 3.81 -2.95
C CYS A 93 3.89 2.87 -2.73
N MET A 94 5.11 3.34 -2.84
CA MET A 94 6.37 2.60 -2.67
C MET A 94 6.59 1.43 -3.63
N ARG A 95 5.75 1.26 -4.66
CA ARG A 95 5.92 0.18 -5.64
C ARG A 95 7.29 0.23 -6.32
N CYS A 96 7.78 1.43 -6.66
CA CYS A 96 9.09 1.62 -7.27
C CYS A 96 10.27 1.16 -6.39
N VAL A 97 10.09 1.18 -5.06
CA VAL A 97 11.08 0.64 -4.11
C VAL A 97 11.06 -0.88 -4.14
N ALA A 98 9.84 -1.47 -4.15
CA ALA A 98 9.67 -2.92 -4.10
C ALA A 98 10.14 -3.64 -5.38
N VAL A 99 9.95 -3.00 -6.55
CA VAL A 99 10.26 -3.62 -7.86
C VAL A 99 11.66 -3.32 -8.37
N CYS A 100 12.45 -2.52 -7.65
CA CYS A 100 13.79 -2.14 -8.11
C CYS A 100 14.78 -3.31 -8.00
N PRO A 101 15.28 -3.87 -9.11
CA PRO A 101 16.20 -5.02 -9.08
C PRO A 101 17.55 -4.69 -8.44
N HIS A 102 17.91 -3.39 -8.44
CA HIS A 102 19.18 -2.91 -7.87
C HIS A 102 19.01 -2.33 -6.46
N SER A 103 17.82 -2.44 -5.84
CA SER A 103 17.49 -1.80 -4.55
C SER A 103 17.92 -0.33 -4.48
N ALA A 104 17.92 0.34 -5.64
CA ALA A 104 18.44 1.69 -5.82
C ALA A 104 17.43 2.78 -5.47
N ARG A 105 16.16 2.46 -5.25
CA ARG A 105 15.16 3.43 -4.80
C ARG A 105 14.97 3.37 -3.30
N LYS A 106 15.18 4.49 -2.63
CA LYS A 106 15.10 4.58 -1.17
C LYS A 106 14.34 5.81 -0.71
N ILE A 107 13.83 5.73 0.50
CA ILE A 107 13.31 6.87 1.25
C ILE A 107 14.43 7.38 2.12
N ASN A 108 14.41 8.69 2.41
CA ASN A 108 15.33 9.30 3.37
C ASN A 108 15.27 8.54 4.71
N GLY A 109 16.44 8.23 5.29
CA GLY A 109 16.56 7.43 6.51
C GLY A 109 15.85 8.05 7.71
N LEU A 110 15.92 9.37 7.88
CA LEU A 110 15.21 10.08 8.94
C LEU A 110 13.69 9.94 8.77
N MET A 111 13.18 10.12 7.55
CA MET A 111 11.76 9.94 7.25
C MET A 111 11.33 8.48 7.51
N LEU A 112 12.15 7.51 7.13
CA LEU A 112 11.90 6.10 7.38
C LEU A 112 11.84 5.80 8.89
N PHE A 113 12.72 6.40 9.69
CA PHE A 113 12.69 6.28 11.15
C PHE A 113 11.40 6.84 11.74
N LEU A 114 10.99 8.05 11.36
CA LEU A 114 9.75 8.67 11.84
C LEU A 114 8.51 7.85 11.45
N VAL A 115 8.44 7.40 10.20
CA VAL A 115 7.34 6.53 9.74
C VAL A 115 7.29 5.22 10.51
N ASN A 116 8.44 4.59 10.77
CA ASN A 116 8.50 3.37 11.57
C ASN A 116 8.06 3.59 13.02
N ALA A 117 8.42 4.73 13.64
CA ALA A 117 7.97 5.07 14.98
C ALA A 117 6.44 5.23 15.05
N MET A 118 5.85 5.93 14.08
CA MET A 118 4.39 6.07 13.97
C MET A 118 3.70 4.71 13.76
N LEU A 119 4.23 3.89 12.84
CA LEU A 119 3.66 2.59 12.52
C LEU A 119 3.79 1.60 13.68
N LYS A 120 4.85 1.70 14.49
CA LYS A 120 5.03 0.84 15.66
C LYS A 120 3.83 0.92 16.59
N LYS A 121 3.36 2.13 16.92
CA LYS A 121 2.18 2.33 17.78
C LYS A 121 0.89 1.82 17.12
N ALA A 122 0.69 2.08 15.83
CA ALA A 122 -0.54 1.76 15.12
C ALA A 122 -0.65 0.31 14.64
N CYS A 123 0.49 -0.38 14.44
CA CYS A 123 0.56 -1.67 13.79
C CYS A 123 1.23 -2.76 14.64
N SER A 124 1.47 -2.51 15.94
CA SER A 124 2.08 -3.50 16.85
C SER A 124 1.11 -4.61 17.25
N GLN A 125 -0.18 -4.32 17.24
CA GLN A 125 -1.21 -5.31 17.57
C GLN A 125 -1.86 -5.88 16.31
N ARG A 126 -2.25 -7.14 16.36
CA ARG A 126 -3.05 -7.77 15.32
C ARG A 126 -4.42 -7.09 15.26
N LYS A 127 -4.80 -6.64 14.08
CA LYS A 127 -6.16 -6.15 13.83
C LYS A 127 -6.98 -7.28 13.24
N ALA A 128 -8.23 -7.40 13.70
CA ALA A 128 -9.18 -8.34 13.13
C ALA A 128 -9.51 -7.97 11.68
N ASN A 129 -9.87 -8.97 10.90
CA ASN A 129 -10.48 -8.74 9.60
C ASN A 129 -11.96 -8.41 9.82
N GLU A 130 -12.51 -7.50 9.05
CA GLU A 130 -13.90 -7.04 9.17
C GLU A 130 -14.60 -7.15 7.82
N LEU A 131 -15.84 -7.61 7.83
CA LEU A 131 -16.71 -7.70 6.65
C LEU A 131 -17.94 -6.84 6.88
N TYR A 132 -18.26 -6.01 5.90
CA TYR A 132 -19.47 -5.17 5.88
C TYR A 132 -20.33 -5.61 4.70
N LEU A 133 -21.53 -6.09 4.97
CA LEU A 133 -22.49 -6.61 3.99
C LEU A 133 -23.79 -5.81 3.99
#